data_eb6f0ee1c42cdd14ca0298681e65874f
#
_entry.id   eb6f0ee1c42cdd14ca0298681e65874f
#
_cell.length_a   1.000
_cell.length_b   1.000
_cell.length_c   1.000
_cell.angle_alpha   90.00
_cell.angle_beta   90.00
_cell.angle_gamma   90.00
#
_symmetry.space_group_name_H-M   'P 1'
#
loop_
_entity.id
_entity.type
_entity.pdbx_description
1 polymer ?
#
loop_
_entity_poly.entity_id
_entity_poly.type
_entity_poly.pdbx_seq_one_letter_code
_entity_poly.pdbx_strand_id
1 'polypeptide(L)'
;IKDKKGEEVIVAIIDSGVEIDHPYLSEFIWTNSNEIPNNGIDDDQNGYVDDLNGWNFLGKSDKENLEYVRLLKKSKPEDKMREIYQKEIDDAIDKNNKTLNRIRSLSKTMEKSDSILKVATGKDDYKIKDAKEIVPKSIEIDEAIRFMESAISNNWTESRFLDAIDYYESSNKYHNNIEFDGRSIVGDDPDNFNDRNYGDSNVDDTNN
;
A
#
# COMPACT_ATOMS: atom_id res chain seq x y z
N ILE A 1 9.62 33.62 -24.89
CA ILE A 1 8.32 33.51 -24.22
C ILE A 1 8.16 34.56 -23.11
N LYS A 2 9.24 35.34 -22.78
CA LYS A 2 9.30 36.23 -21.62
C LYS A 2 8.25 37.35 -21.58
N ASP A 3 7.54 37.64 -22.67
CA ASP A 3 6.60 38.76 -22.75
C ASP A 3 5.15 38.36 -23.11
N LYS A 4 4.80 37.09 -23.02
CA LYS A 4 3.42 36.66 -23.22
C LYS A 4 2.75 36.48 -21.84
N LYS A 5 1.78 37.34 -21.54
CA LYS A 5 0.82 37.10 -20.45
C LYS A 5 -0.12 35.96 -20.90
N GLY A 6 -0.07 34.82 -20.17
CA GLY A 6 -1.07 33.77 -20.30
C GLY A 6 -2.34 34.16 -19.52
N GLU A 7 -3.45 33.54 -19.84
CA GLU A 7 -4.64 33.53 -18.97
C GLU A 7 -4.43 32.44 -17.91
N GLU A 8 -4.91 32.70 -16.71
CA GLU A 8 -4.93 31.70 -15.63
C GLU A 8 -5.87 30.55 -16.00
N VAL A 9 -5.41 29.32 -15.83
CA VAL A 9 -6.18 28.10 -16.11
C VAL A 9 -6.13 27.23 -14.88
N ILE A 10 -7.29 26.83 -14.39
CA ILE A 10 -7.42 25.83 -13.32
C ILE A 10 -7.31 24.44 -13.94
N VAL A 11 -6.41 23.62 -13.40
CA VAL A 11 -6.19 22.24 -13.81
C VAL A 11 -6.59 21.31 -12.68
N ALA A 12 -7.55 20.43 -12.91
CA ALA A 12 -7.89 19.37 -11.96
C ALA A 12 -6.88 18.22 -12.07
N ILE A 13 -6.34 17.81 -10.93
CA ILE A 13 -5.47 16.64 -10.80
C ILE A 13 -6.30 15.55 -10.12
N ILE A 14 -6.42 14.37 -10.77
CA ILE A 14 -7.09 13.20 -10.22
C ILE A 14 -5.99 12.18 -9.93
N ASP A 15 -5.64 12.05 -8.65
CA ASP A 15 -4.55 11.21 -8.17
C ASP A 15 -4.89 10.63 -6.78
N SER A 16 -3.96 9.90 -6.18
CA SER A 16 -4.07 9.33 -4.83
C SER A 16 -3.84 10.37 -3.71
N GLY A 17 -3.36 11.55 -4.04
CA GLY A 17 -3.10 12.68 -3.15
C GLY A 17 -2.10 13.65 -3.74
N VAL A 18 -1.98 14.84 -3.17
CA VAL A 18 -1.04 15.89 -3.59
C VAL A 18 -0.39 16.49 -2.36
N GLU A 19 0.93 16.59 -2.33
CA GLU A 19 1.66 17.33 -1.30
C GLU A 19 1.43 18.84 -1.48
N ILE A 20 0.32 19.33 -0.92
CA ILE A 20 -0.14 20.73 -1.11
C ILE A 20 0.81 21.75 -0.51
N ASP A 21 1.58 21.37 0.51
CA ASP A 21 2.58 22.21 1.17
C ASP A 21 3.97 22.12 0.53
N HIS A 22 4.13 21.36 -0.57
CA HIS A 22 5.41 21.25 -1.25
C HIS A 22 5.95 22.62 -1.70
N PRO A 23 7.22 23.00 -1.39
CA PRO A 23 7.74 24.34 -1.62
C PRO A 23 7.66 24.86 -3.07
N TYR A 24 7.60 23.97 -4.05
CA TYR A 24 7.46 24.32 -5.47
C TYR A 24 6.02 24.28 -6.00
N LEU A 25 5.06 23.75 -5.23
CA LEU A 25 3.67 23.60 -5.64
C LEU A 25 2.74 24.55 -4.90
N SER A 26 3.03 24.88 -3.65
CA SER A 26 2.13 25.65 -2.78
C SER A 26 1.66 26.99 -3.36
N GLU A 27 2.51 27.65 -4.15
CA GLU A 27 2.13 28.91 -4.84
C GLU A 27 1.13 28.71 -5.99
N PHE A 28 0.97 27.48 -6.47
CA PHE A 28 0.11 27.12 -7.62
C PHE A 28 -1.10 26.29 -7.22
N ILE A 29 -1.20 25.89 -5.95
CA ILE A 29 -2.35 25.14 -5.45
C ILE A 29 -3.59 26.03 -5.49
N TRP A 30 -4.60 25.56 -6.19
CA TRP A 30 -5.91 26.23 -6.21
C TRP A 30 -6.54 26.21 -4.82
N THR A 31 -7.18 27.30 -4.46
CA THR A 31 -7.91 27.41 -3.20
C THR A 31 -9.33 27.88 -3.46
N ASN A 32 -10.32 27.18 -2.91
CA ASN A 32 -11.70 27.58 -2.94
C ASN A 32 -11.91 28.81 -2.04
N SER A 33 -12.02 29.98 -2.65
CA SER A 33 -12.19 31.24 -1.92
C SER A 33 -13.57 31.45 -1.32
N ASN A 34 -14.53 30.56 -1.62
CA ASN A 34 -15.89 30.60 -1.09
C ASN A 34 -16.04 29.80 0.20
N GLU A 35 -15.01 29.00 0.56
CA GLU A 35 -14.97 28.23 1.79
C GLU A 35 -14.20 28.97 2.90
N ILE A 36 -14.70 28.87 4.13
CA ILE A 36 -14.01 29.35 5.34
C ILE A 36 -13.28 28.17 5.99
N PRO A 37 -11.94 28.18 6.04
CA PRO A 37 -11.17 27.03 6.47
C PRO A 37 -11.56 26.46 7.83
N ASN A 38 -11.76 25.14 7.91
CA ASN A 38 -11.94 24.38 9.14
C ASN A 38 -13.11 24.84 10.02
N ASN A 39 -14.19 25.35 9.42
CA ASN A 39 -15.39 25.73 10.17
C ASN A 39 -16.44 24.61 10.25
N GLY A 40 -16.28 23.53 9.47
CA GLY A 40 -17.18 22.38 9.43
C GLY A 40 -18.49 22.66 8.70
N ILE A 41 -18.52 23.70 7.85
CA ILE A 41 -19.71 24.14 7.09
C ILE A 41 -19.34 24.13 5.60
N ASP A 42 -20.23 23.69 4.76
CA ASP A 42 -20.20 23.87 3.31
C ASP A 42 -20.72 25.30 3.02
N ASP A 43 -19.79 26.28 2.96
CA ASP A 43 -20.12 27.68 2.87
C ASP A 43 -20.65 28.06 1.48
N ASP A 44 -20.20 27.42 0.43
CA ASP A 44 -20.66 27.68 -0.95
C ASP A 44 -21.77 26.74 -1.42
N GLN A 45 -22.20 25.81 -0.57
CA GLN A 45 -23.31 24.88 -0.79
C GLN A 45 -23.14 24.01 -2.04
N ASN A 46 -21.88 23.60 -2.30
CA ASN A 46 -21.56 22.75 -3.42
C ASN A 46 -21.68 21.23 -3.08
N GLY A 47 -21.89 20.89 -1.81
CA GLY A 47 -22.05 19.53 -1.28
C GLY A 47 -20.80 18.98 -0.60
N TYR A 48 -19.73 19.76 -0.47
CA TYR A 48 -18.44 19.35 0.09
C TYR A 48 -18.01 20.32 1.19
N VAL A 49 -17.88 19.83 2.41
CA VAL A 49 -17.55 20.65 3.60
C VAL A 49 -16.04 20.91 3.65
N ASP A 50 -15.64 22.18 3.79
CA ASP A 50 -14.24 22.61 3.88
C ASP A 50 -13.37 22.13 2.67
N ASP A 51 -13.89 22.10 1.46
CA ASP A 51 -13.19 21.61 0.26
C ASP A 51 -12.20 22.63 -0.34
N LEU A 52 -11.33 23.17 0.51
CA LEU A 52 -10.40 24.25 0.19
C LEU A 52 -9.52 24.00 -1.02
N ASN A 53 -8.92 22.80 -1.12
CA ASN A 53 -7.97 22.46 -2.17
C ASN A 53 -8.43 21.30 -3.05
N GLY A 54 -9.68 20.85 -2.87
CA GLY A 54 -10.28 19.72 -3.55
C GLY A 54 -10.93 18.74 -2.58
N TRP A 55 -11.14 17.51 -3.01
CA TRP A 55 -11.89 16.51 -2.25
C TRP A 55 -11.25 15.13 -2.34
N ASN A 56 -11.09 14.47 -1.21
CA ASN A 56 -10.62 13.10 -1.09
C ASN A 56 -11.81 12.13 -1.10
N PHE A 57 -12.15 11.60 -2.26
CA PHE A 57 -13.23 10.63 -2.43
C PHE A 57 -12.95 9.27 -1.76
N LEU A 58 -11.69 8.94 -1.50
CA LEU A 58 -11.32 7.72 -0.80
C LEU A 58 -11.40 7.89 0.71
N GLY A 59 -11.34 9.11 1.23
CA GLY A 59 -11.35 9.40 2.66
C GLY A 59 -10.31 8.55 3.41
N LYS A 60 -10.78 7.77 4.38
CA LYS A 60 -9.95 6.84 5.16
C LYS A 60 -9.89 5.42 4.58
N SER A 61 -10.41 5.21 3.38
CA SER A 61 -10.39 3.90 2.71
C SER A 61 -9.25 3.84 1.71
N ASP A 62 -8.13 3.30 2.14
CA ASP A 62 -6.92 3.05 1.33
C ASP A 62 -6.88 1.64 0.72
N LYS A 63 -7.90 0.82 0.96
CA LYS A 63 -8.00 -0.56 0.51
C LYS A 63 -9.31 -0.79 -0.24
N GLU A 64 -9.25 -1.61 -1.28
CA GLU A 64 -10.41 -1.97 -2.09
C GLU A 64 -10.39 -3.44 -2.50
N ASN A 65 -11.55 -3.95 -2.91
CA ASN A 65 -11.64 -5.26 -3.56
C ASN A 65 -11.16 -5.20 -5.01
N LEU A 66 -10.53 -6.27 -5.48
CA LEU A 66 -10.29 -6.45 -6.91
C LEU A 66 -11.62 -6.68 -7.66
N GLU A 67 -11.62 -6.36 -8.96
CA GLU A 67 -12.85 -6.32 -9.74
C GLU A 67 -13.61 -7.66 -9.74
N TYR A 68 -12.91 -8.79 -9.85
CA TYR A 68 -13.56 -10.10 -9.81
C TYR A 68 -14.25 -10.41 -8.46
N VAL A 69 -13.75 -9.83 -7.35
CA VAL A 69 -14.41 -9.92 -6.03
C VAL A 69 -15.71 -9.12 -6.04
N ARG A 70 -15.67 -7.90 -6.58
CA ARG A 70 -16.86 -7.05 -6.73
C ARG A 70 -17.90 -7.68 -7.65
N LEU A 71 -17.48 -8.28 -8.75
CA LEU A 71 -18.35 -9.01 -9.68
C LEU A 71 -18.96 -10.24 -9.02
N LEU A 72 -18.20 -10.98 -8.22
CA LEU A 72 -18.74 -12.10 -7.45
C LEU A 72 -19.82 -11.66 -6.46
N LYS A 73 -19.57 -10.54 -5.72
CA LYS A 73 -20.57 -9.98 -4.79
C LYS A 73 -21.88 -9.62 -5.48
N LYS A 74 -21.81 -9.04 -6.68
CA LYS A 74 -22.99 -8.61 -7.47
C LYS A 74 -23.63 -9.73 -8.28
N SER A 75 -22.97 -10.88 -8.45
CA SER A 75 -23.47 -11.98 -9.26
C SER A 75 -24.60 -12.74 -8.56
N LYS A 76 -25.62 -13.15 -9.33
CA LYS A 76 -26.66 -14.03 -8.84
C LYS A 76 -26.20 -15.48 -8.79
N PRO A 77 -26.82 -16.36 -7.96
CA PRO A 77 -26.41 -17.76 -7.85
C PRO A 77 -26.40 -18.53 -9.18
N GLU A 78 -27.29 -18.16 -10.11
CA GLU A 78 -27.43 -18.76 -11.44
C GLU A 78 -26.45 -18.21 -12.49
N ASP A 79 -25.64 -17.21 -12.16
CA ASP A 79 -24.68 -16.61 -13.08
C ASP A 79 -23.52 -17.57 -13.35
N LYS A 80 -23.34 -17.95 -14.60
CA LYS A 80 -22.25 -18.85 -15.05
C LYS A 80 -20.85 -18.30 -14.80
N MET A 81 -20.71 -16.98 -14.70
CA MET A 81 -19.43 -16.33 -14.41
C MET A 81 -19.02 -16.43 -12.94
N ARG A 82 -19.98 -16.74 -12.05
CA ARG A 82 -19.76 -16.81 -10.61
C ARG A 82 -18.64 -17.80 -10.24
N GLU A 83 -18.64 -18.99 -10.85
CA GLU A 83 -17.60 -20.01 -10.61
C GLU A 83 -16.22 -19.53 -11.07
N ILE A 84 -16.16 -18.73 -12.15
CA ILE A 84 -14.92 -18.17 -12.67
C ILE A 84 -14.38 -17.13 -11.67
N TYR A 85 -15.22 -16.22 -11.19
CA TYR A 85 -14.81 -15.20 -10.22
C TYR A 85 -14.36 -15.84 -8.90
N GLN A 86 -15.08 -16.86 -8.42
CA GLN A 86 -14.68 -17.58 -7.22
C GLN A 86 -13.31 -18.26 -7.40
N LYS A 87 -13.11 -18.90 -8.56
CA LYS A 87 -11.84 -19.54 -8.88
C LYS A 87 -10.67 -18.55 -8.93
N GLU A 88 -10.86 -17.36 -9.49
CA GLU A 88 -9.83 -16.32 -9.50
C GLU A 88 -9.43 -15.90 -8.08
N ILE A 89 -10.41 -15.77 -7.17
CA ILE A 89 -10.16 -15.46 -5.76
C ILE A 89 -9.36 -16.60 -5.11
N ASP A 90 -9.82 -17.83 -5.26
CA ASP A 90 -9.19 -19.01 -4.63
C ASP A 90 -7.74 -19.18 -5.12
N ASP A 91 -7.52 -19.05 -6.43
CA ASP A 91 -6.18 -19.13 -7.05
C ASP A 91 -5.25 -18.00 -6.56
N ALA A 92 -5.78 -16.78 -6.42
CA ALA A 92 -5.02 -15.64 -5.90
C ALA A 92 -4.62 -15.83 -4.44
N ILE A 93 -5.55 -16.27 -3.58
CA ILE A 93 -5.30 -16.54 -2.16
C ILE A 93 -4.28 -17.69 -2.02
N ASP A 94 -4.43 -18.77 -2.78
CA ASP A 94 -3.51 -19.91 -2.74
C ASP A 94 -2.08 -19.50 -3.16
N LYS A 95 -1.96 -18.71 -4.23
CA LYS A 95 -0.68 -18.14 -4.67
C LYS A 95 -0.05 -17.24 -3.62
N ASN A 96 -0.84 -16.35 -3.00
CA ASN A 96 -0.38 -15.48 -1.94
C ASN A 96 0.12 -16.27 -0.74
N ASN A 97 -0.64 -17.28 -0.29
CA ASN A 97 -0.28 -18.11 0.85
C ASN A 97 1.00 -18.91 0.60
N LYS A 98 1.19 -19.46 -0.60
CA LYS A 98 2.45 -20.13 -0.99
C LYS A 98 3.63 -19.17 -0.93
N THR A 99 3.44 -17.94 -1.42
CA THR A 99 4.49 -16.91 -1.40
C THR A 99 4.80 -16.46 0.02
N LEU A 100 3.79 -16.20 0.85
CA LEU A 100 3.92 -15.87 2.27
C LEU A 100 4.72 -16.92 3.03
N ASN A 101 4.38 -18.19 2.85
CA ASN A 101 5.09 -19.29 3.52
C ASN A 101 6.57 -19.33 3.13
N ARG A 102 6.87 -19.09 1.85
CA ARG A 102 8.25 -19.02 1.36
C ARG A 102 9.01 -17.83 1.98
N ILE A 103 8.41 -16.64 1.96
CA ILE A 103 9.02 -15.42 2.51
C ILE A 103 9.30 -15.58 4.00
N ARG A 104 8.32 -16.05 4.77
CA ARG A 104 8.46 -16.30 6.21
C ARG A 104 9.54 -17.33 6.52
N SER A 105 9.67 -18.36 5.69
CA SER A 105 10.74 -19.36 5.83
C SER A 105 12.12 -18.75 5.56
N LEU A 106 12.25 -17.90 4.52
CA LEU A 106 13.50 -17.22 4.21
C LEU A 106 13.88 -16.21 5.31
N SER A 107 12.92 -15.44 5.83
CA SER A 107 13.13 -14.51 6.94
C SER A 107 13.65 -15.22 8.18
N LYS A 108 13.01 -16.31 8.61
CA LYS A 108 13.46 -17.13 9.74
C LYS A 108 14.85 -17.72 9.52
N THR A 109 15.15 -18.13 8.28
CA THR A 109 16.49 -18.67 7.97
C THR A 109 17.54 -17.56 8.05
N MET A 110 17.19 -16.34 7.62
CA MET A 110 18.07 -15.17 7.72
C MET A 110 18.36 -14.82 9.18
N GLU A 111 17.34 -14.71 10.03
CA GLU A 111 17.47 -14.46 11.47
C GLU A 111 18.35 -15.51 12.15
N LYS A 112 18.08 -16.80 11.86
CA LYS A 112 18.89 -17.90 12.40
C LYS A 112 20.35 -17.84 11.94
N SER A 113 20.58 -17.60 10.66
CA SER A 113 21.92 -17.50 10.09
C SER A 113 22.71 -16.32 10.67
N ASP A 114 22.06 -15.16 10.80
CA ASP A 114 22.62 -13.98 11.42
C ASP A 114 23.01 -14.24 12.88
N SER A 115 22.13 -14.85 13.66
CA SER A 115 22.41 -15.24 15.05
C SER A 115 23.61 -16.20 15.17
N ILE A 116 23.68 -17.22 14.31
CA ILE A 116 24.81 -18.17 14.29
C ILE A 116 26.13 -17.43 14.01
N LEU A 117 26.14 -16.52 13.03
CA LEU A 117 27.35 -15.81 12.64
C LEU A 117 27.78 -14.75 13.68
N LYS A 118 26.85 -14.09 14.35
CA LYS A 118 27.11 -13.20 15.48
C LYS A 118 27.83 -13.96 16.62
N VAL A 119 27.30 -15.11 17.01
CA VAL A 119 27.91 -15.94 18.04
C VAL A 119 29.27 -16.45 17.61
N ALA A 120 29.39 -16.93 16.39
CA ALA A 120 30.64 -17.56 15.88
C ALA A 120 31.76 -16.53 15.69
N THR A 121 31.45 -15.30 15.31
CA THR A 121 32.44 -14.22 15.13
C THR A 121 32.68 -13.42 16.41
N GLY A 122 31.76 -13.48 17.39
CA GLY A 122 31.81 -12.64 18.59
C GLY A 122 31.52 -11.15 18.31
N LYS A 123 30.91 -10.85 17.18
CA LYS A 123 30.60 -9.47 16.71
C LYS A 123 29.14 -9.32 16.33
N ASP A 124 28.49 -8.26 16.79
CA ASP A 124 27.12 -7.95 16.36
C ASP A 124 27.07 -7.39 14.92
N ASP A 125 28.12 -6.67 14.51
CA ASP A 125 28.29 -6.04 13.20
C ASP A 125 29.31 -6.76 12.31
N TYR A 126 29.33 -8.09 12.35
CA TYR A 126 30.25 -8.90 11.56
C TYR A 126 30.11 -8.65 10.06
N LYS A 127 31.19 -8.85 9.34
CA LYS A 127 31.19 -8.96 7.87
C LYS A 127 31.31 -10.43 7.47
N ILE A 128 30.74 -10.80 6.34
CA ILE A 128 30.83 -12.19 5.85
C ILE A 128 32.28 -12.69 5.76
N LYS A 129 33.23 -11.81 5.43
CA LYS A 129 34.66 -12.15 5.45
C LYS A 129 35.15 -12.62 6.83
N ASP A 130 34.67 -11.99 7.91
CA ASP A 130 35.05 -12.38 9.27
C ASP A 130 34.60 -13.80 9.59
N ALA A 131 33.36 -14.14 9.19
CA ALA A 131 32.80 -15.48 9.35
C ALA A 131 33.57 -16.54 8.51
N LYS A 132 34.05 -16.15 7.33
CA LYS A 132 34.88 -17.04 6.48
C LYS A 132 36.24 -17.41 7.08
N GLU A 133 36.76 -16.58 7.95
CA GLU A 133 38.07 -16.78 8.60
C GLU A 133 38.02 -17.72 9.83
N ILE A 134 36.82 -18.08 10.30
CA ILE A 134 36.62 -18.97 11.45
C ILE A 134 37.17 -20.37 11.14
N VAL A 135 37.98 -20.91 12.06
CA VAL A 135 38.55 -22.25 11.96
C VAL A 135 38.60 -22.90 13.34
N PRO A 136 38.12 -24.16 13.52
CA PRO A 136 37.37 -24.95 12.55
C PRO A 136 35.93 -24.44 12.36
N LYS A 137 35.36 -24.67 11.20
CA LYS A 137 33.93 -24.36 10.92
C LYS A 137 33.08 -25.60 11.18
N SER A 138 31.92 -25.36 11.80
CA SER A 138 30.85 -26.35 11.82
C SER A 138 30.05 -26.28 10.51
N ILE A 139 29.29 -27.33 10.21
CA ILE A 139 28.34 -27.36 9.07
C ILE A 139 27.35 -26.21 9.15
N GLU A 140 26.86 -25.91 10.36
CA GLU A 140 25.89 -24.82 10.59
C GLU A 140 26.47 -23.44 10.24
N ILE A 141 27.76 -23.20 10.58
CA ILE A 141 28.44 -21.95 10.22
C ILE A 141 28.58 -21.82 8.70
N ASP A 142 28.98 -22.92 8.04
CA ASP A 142 29.13 -22.92 6.58
C ASP A 142 27.79 -22.73 5.85
N GLU A 143 26.70 -23.29 6.35
CA GLU A 143 25.36 -23.08 5.82
C GLU A 143 24.89 -21.63 6.04
N ALA A 144 25.12 -21.07 7.23
CA ALA A 144 24.80 -19.69 7.55
C ALA A 144 25.57 -18.71 6.65
N ILE A 145 26.86 -18.93 6.41
CA ILE A 145 27.67 -18.11 5.50
C ILE A 145 27.09 -18.15 4.09
N ARG A 146 26.81 -19.34 3.54
CA ARG A 146 26.21 -19.48 2.18
C ARG A 146 24.88 -18.80 2.06
N PHE A 147 24.02 -18.93 3.08
CA PHE A 147 22.72 -18.27 3.07
C PHE A 147 22.87 -16.75 3.10
N MET A 148 23.70 -16.21 3.98
CA MET A 148 23.88 -14.75 4.10
C MET A 148 24.57 -14.16 2.85
N GLU A 149 25.47 -14.88 2.19
CA GLU A 149 26.00 -14.47 0.88
C GLU A 149 24.91 -14.38 -0.18
N SER A 150 24.01 -15.37 -0.21
CA SER A 150 22.85 -15.35 -1.10
C SER A 150 21.90 -14.19 -0.77
N ALA A 151 21.66 -13.94 0.51
CA ALA A 151 20.81 -12.82 0.96
C ALA A 151 21.38 -11.47 0.52
N ILE A 152 22.68 -11.25 0.69
CA ILE A 152 23.38 -10.04 0.24
C ILE A 152 23.29 -9.90 -1.29
N SER A 153 23.57 -10.97 -2.03
CA SER A 153 23.56 -10.96 -3.50
C SER A 153 22.17 -10.66 -4.08
N ASN A 154 21.11 -11.07 -3.38
CA ASN A 154 19.73 -10.83 -3.78
C ASN A 154 19.15 -9.57 -3.12
N ASN A 155 19.94 -8.83 -2.36
CA ASN A 155 19.53 -7.65 -1.61
C ASN A 155 18.32 -7.95 -0.69
N TRP A 156 18.32 -9.11 -0.02
CA TRP A 156 17.33 -9.46 0.98
C TRP A 156 17.66 -8.74 2.28
N THR A 157 16.67 -8.06 2.83
CA THR A 157 16.75 -7.38 4.13
C THR A 157 15.51 -7.72 4.95
N GLU A 158 15.59 -7.55 6.27
CA GLU A 158 14.46 -7.74 7.17
C GLU A 158 13.28 -6.86 6.76
N SER A 159 13.52 -5.57 6.50
CA SER A 159 12.49 -4.63 6.03
C SER A 159 11.78 -5.15 4.78
N ARG A 160 12.53 -5.58 3.75
CA ARG A 160 11.91 -6.12 2.53
C ARG A 160 11.07 -7.36 2.76
N PHE A 161 11.45 -8.21 3.72
CA PHE A 161 10.62 -9.36 4.08
C PHE A 161 9.35 -8.91 4.79
N LEU A 162 9.43 -7.93 5.70
CA LEU A 162 8.26 -7.38 6.39
C LEU A 162 7.30 -6.69 5.41
N ASP A 163 7.82 -5.85 4.53
CA ASP A 163 7.04 -5.18 3.49
C ASP A 163 6.31 -6.18 2.57
N ALA A 164 7.02 -7.24 2.17
CA ALA A 164 6.44 -8.27 1.33
C ALA A 164 5.39 -9.11 2.08
N ILE A 165 5.59 -9.41 3.36
CA ILE A 165 4.61 -10.10 4.20
C ILE A 165 3.34 -9.25 4.30
N ASP A 166 3.48 -7.97 4.67
CA ASP A 166 2.36 -7.05 4.80
C ASP A 166 1.58 -6.91 3.49
N TYR A 167 2.27 -6.80 2.36
CA TYR A 167 1.64 -6.74 1.04
C TYR A 167 0.75 -7.95 0.75
N TYR A 168 1.25 -9.18 0.96
CA TYR A 168 0.47 -10.40 0.67
C TYR A 168 -0.63 -10.66 1.70
N GLU A 169 -0.41 -10.31 2.97
CA GLU A 169 -1.44 -10.39 4.02
C GLU A 169 -2.55 -9.38 3.74
N SER A 170 -2.22 -8.13 3.43
CA SER A 170 -3.16 -7.10 3.03
C SER A 170 -3.95 -7.50 1.78
N SER A 171 -3.28 -8.09 0.78
CA SER A 171 -3.94 -8.58 -0.42
C SER A 171 -5.00 -9.65 -0.10
N ASN A 172 -4.72 -10.59 0.79
CA ASN A 172 -5.70 -11.59 1.21
C ASN A 172 -6.81 -10.98 2.07
N LYS A 173 -6.47 -10.04 2.95
CA LYS A 173 -7.39 -9.44 3.92
C LYS A 173 -8.38 -8.48 3.27
N TYR A 174 -7.96 -7.79 2.22
CA TYR A 174 -8.75 -6.71 1.60
C TYR A 174 -9.07 -7.02 0.13
N HIS A 175 -8.06 -7.16 -0.72
CA HIS A 175 -8.24 -7.23 -2.18
C HIS A 175 -9.01 -8.47 -2.61
N ASN A 176 -8.74 -9.63 -1.98
CA ASN A 176 -9.35 -10.93 -2.30
C ASN A 176 -10.42 -11.36 -1.29
N ASN A 177 -10.84 -10.48 -0.39
CA ASN A 177 -11.79 -10.82 0.66
C ASN A 177 -13.21 -10.36 0.28
N ILE A 178 -14.10 -11.31 0.06
CA ILE A 178 -15.50 -11.05 -0.28
C ILE A 178 -16.26 -10.33 0.84
N GLU A 179 -15.86 -10.50 2.10
CA GLU A 179 -16.49 -9.86 3.25
C GLU A 179 -16.00 -8.42 3.48
N PHE A 180 -14.89 -8.04 2.85
CA PHE A 180 -14.38 -6.68 2.98
C PHE A 180 -15.16 -5.72 2.08
N ASP A 181 -15.51 -4.55 2.61
CA ASP A 181 -16.17 -3.47 1.88
C ASP A 181 -15.49 -2.12 2.22
N GLY A 182 -14.57 -1.70 1.35
CA GLY A 182 -13.86 -0.42 1.49
C GLY A 182 -14.75 0.80 1.27
N ARG A 183 -15.85 0.66 0.50
CA ARG A 183 -16.77 1.76 0.19
C ARG A 183 -17.63 2.16 1.38
N SER A 184 -18.03 1.18 2.19
CA SER A 184 -18.79 1.45 3.42
C SER A 184 -18.02 2.31 4.44
N ILE A 185 -16.67 2.28 4.39
CA ILE A 185 -15.81 3.07 5.28
C ILE A 185 -15.97 4.58 5.03
N VAL A 186 -16.16 4.95 3.77
CA VAL A 186 -16.32 6.35 3.36
C VAL A 186 -17.79 6.74 3.14
N GLY A 187 -18.73 5.80 3.29
CA GLY A 187 -20.15 6.02 3.09
C GLY A 187 -20.59 6.04 1.63
N ASP A 188 -19.74 5.60 0.69
CA ASP A 188 -20.07 5.52 -0.74
C ASP A 188 -21.07 4.39 -1.01
N ASP A 189 -22.20 4.72 -1.66
CA ASP A 189 -23.17 3.76 -2.21
C ASP A 189 -22.94 3.56 -3.72
N PRO A 190 -22.26 2.46 -4.14
CA PRO A 190 -21.93 2.21 -5.53
C PRO A 190 -23.16 1.97 -6.44
N ASP A 191 -24.33 1.79 -5.88
CA ASP A 191 -25.58 1.58 -6.62
C ASP A 191 -26.40 2.87 -6.74
N ASN A 192 -25.98 3.96 -6.08
CA ASN A 192 -26.58 5.28 -6.14
C ASN A 192 -25.70 6.27 -6.92
N PHE A 193 -25.95 6.46 -8.21
CA PHE A 193 -25.20 7.40 -9.04
C PHE A 193 -25.34 8.90 -8.65
N ASN A 194 -26.23 9.21 -7.73
CA ASN A 194 -26.41 10.56 -7.21
C ASN A 194 -25.72 10.75 -5.86
N ASP A 195 -25.10 9.70 -5.31
CA ASP A 195 -24.33 9.81 -4.09
C ASP A 195 -23.07 10.64 -4.34
N ARG A 196 -22.92 11.71 -3.55
CA ARG A 196 -21.79 12.64 -3.61
C ARG A 196 -21.26 12.98 -2.22
N ASN A 197 -21.92 12.52 -1.17
CA ASN A 197 -21.64 12.88 0.22
C ASN A 197 -20.74 11.85 0.90
N TYR A 198 -19.65 11.46 0.24
CA TYR A 198 -18.67 10.53 0.77
C TYR A 198 -17.24 11.08 0.61
N GLY A 199 -16.32 10.59 1.43
CA GLY A 199 -14.95 11.10 1.47
C GLY A 199 -14.74 12.22 2.49
N ASP A 200 -13.67 12.98 2.34
CA ASP A 200 -13.35 14.12 3.19
C ASP A 200 -12.50 15.19 2.45
N SER A 201 -12.25 16.33 3.12
CA SER A 201 -11.49 17.45 2.55
C SER A 201 -9.96 17.27 2.63
N ASN A 202 -9.44 16.16 3.17
CA ASN A 202 -8.00 15.93 3.27
C ASN A 202 -7.43 15.39 1.95
N VAL A 203 -6.88 16.27 1.14
CA VAL A 203 -6.25 15.95 -0.14
C VAL A 203 -4.74 15.77 -0.06
N ASP A 204 -4.16 15.95 1.14
CA ASP A 204 -2.72 15.89 1.36
C ASP A 204 -2.21 14.44 1.46
N ASP A 205 -1.16 14.12 0.68
CA ASP A 205 -0.52 12.80 0.62
C ASP A 205 0.51 12.56 1.75
N THR A 206 0.79 13.56 2.59
CA THR A 206 1.86 13.48 3.61
C THR A 206 1.56 12.53 4.77
N ASN A 207 0.38 11.90 4.82
CA ASN A 207 -0.06 11.01 5.90
C ASN A 207 -0.30 9.54 5.47
N ASN A 208 0.20 9.12 4.29
CA ASN A 208 0.12 7.74 3.81
C ASN A 208 1.43 6.98 3.98
#